data_76b0d05c1dbc64168b987778322f71be
#
_entry.id   76b0d05c1dbc64168b987778322f71be
#
_cell.length_a   1.000
_cell.length_b   1.000
_cell.length_c   1.000
_cell.angle_alpha   90.00
_cell.angle_beta   90.00
_cell.angle_gamma   90.00
#
_symmetry.space_group_name_H-M   'P 1'
#
loop_
_entity.id
_entity.type
_entity.pdbx_description
1 polymer ?
#
loop_
_entity_poly.entity_id
_entity_poly.type
_entity_poly.pdbx_seq_one_letter_code
_entity_poly.pdbx_strand_id
1 'polypeptide(L)'
;QPRSRGLGDVYKRQILDPLLTIKLPPKITAATGMDAFAHNLEAFCAPGFHPMADGIALEGMRLIKDWLFEAVNNGSNIDARMNMLAAASMGSTAFQKGLGAIHSLSHPINALNNIHHGLSNAIFMPYVLTFNKEMIEEKIVKISKYLEIKDTSFNGFLDWLIDFRKKLNLPNKLSDVIYEKDLDLDRLSEMALNDPSTGGNPIKLTENDMKILYQHSMLGCLLYTS
;
A
#
# COMPACT_ATOMS: atom_id res chain seq x y z
N GLN A 1 3.16 -23.28 -20.68
CA GLN A 1 3.82 -23.48 -19.38
C GLN A 1 4.16 -24.95 -19.19
N PRO A 2 5.38 -25.32 -18.79
CA PRO A 2 5.70 -26.70 -18.47
C PRO A 2 4.84 -27.13 -17.27
N ARG A 3 3.98 -28.09 -17.49
CA ARG A 3 3.21 -28.72 -16.41
C ARG A 3 4.18 -29.55 -15.58
N SER A 4 4.61 -29.03 -14.44
CA SER A 4 5.34 -29.77 -13.43
C SER A 4 4.41 -30.84 -12.86
N ARG A 5 4.47 -32.04 -13.41
CA ARG A 5 3.76 -33.21 -12.87
C ARG A 5 4.48 -33.62 -11.57
N GLY A 6 3.85 -33.37 -10.44
CA GLY A 6 4.34 -33.78 -9.13
C GLY A 6 4.64 -32.69 -8.12
N LEU A 7 4.92 -31.45 -8.55
CA LEU A 7 5.10 -30.31 -7.64
C LEU A 7 3.88 -29.38 -7.55
N GLY A 8 2.87 -29.56 -8.41
CA GLY A 8 1.70 -28.70 -8.47
C GLY A 8 0.88 -28.62 -7.17
N ASP A 9 0.93 -29.66 -6.34
CA ASP A 9 0.23 -29.67 -5.06
C ASP A 9 1.03 -29.03 -3.91
N VAL A 10 2.35 -28.94 -4.04
CA VAL A 10 3.24 -28.29 -3.06
C VAL A 10 3.03 -26.77 -3.06
N TYR A 11 2.74 -26.17 -4.20
CA TYR A 11 2.48 -24.72 -4.33
C TYR A 11 1.07 -24.30 -3.90
N LYS A 12 0.17 -25.24 -3.64
CA LYS A 12 -1.21 -24.95 -3.21
C LYS A 12 -1.36 -24.82 -1.69
N ARG A 13 -0.29 -25.06 -0.94
CA ARG A 13 -0.29 -24.92 0.51
C ARG A 13 0.76 -23.91 0.94
N GLN A 14 0.31 -22.81 1.49
CA GLN A 14 1.16 -21.82 2.15
C GLN A 14 1.17 -22.07 3.65
N ILE A 15 2.34 -22.03 4.26
CA ILE A 15 2.51 -22.09 5.72
C ILE A 15 2.87 -20.68 6.18
N LEU A 16 2.03 -20.09 7.02
CA LEU A 16 2.28 -18.81 7.67
C LEU A 16 2.86 -19.07 9.06
N ASP A 17 4.18 -18.97 9.20
CA ASP A 17 4.87 -19.18 10.48
C ASP A 17 5.28 -17.83 11.09
N PRO A 18 4.58 -17.33 12.13
CA PRO A 18 4.88 -16.06 12.77
C PRO A 18 6.25 -16.05 13.46
N LEU A 19 6.78 -17.20 13.86
CA LEU A 19 8.09 -17.29 14.54
C LEU A 19 9.23 -16.82 13.65
N LEU A 20 9.10 -16.94 12.33
CA LEU A 20 10.10 -16.45 11.38
C LEU A 20 10.16 -14.92 11.33
N THR A 21 9.13 -14.22 11.82
CA THR A 21 9.02 -12.76 11.76
C THR A 21 9.32 -12.04 13.07
N ILE A 22 9.46 -12.75 14.20
CA ILE A 22 9.64 -12.15 15.53
C ILE A 22 10.92 -11.28 15.65
N LYS A 23 11.93 -11.56 14.82
CA LYS A 23 13.21 -10.83 14.79
C LYS A 23 13.22 -9.66 13.81
N LEU A 24 12.12 -9.40 13.08
CA LEU A 24 12.05 -8.25 12.18
C LEU A 24 12.13 -6.95 12.99
N PRO A 25 13.04 -6.03 12.60
CA PRO A 25 13.13 -4.73 13.26
C PRO A 25 11.82 -3.94 13.15
N PRO A 26 11.49 -3.09 14.15
CA PRO A 26 10.26 -2.28 14.13
C PRO A 26 10.05 -1.48 12.85
N LYS A 27 11.11 -0.83 12.33
CA LYS A 27 11.03 -0.05 11.07
C LYS A 27 10.65 -0.91 9.86
N ILE A 28 11.20 -2.12 9.78
CA ILE A 28 10.86 -3.06 8.69
C ILE A 28 9.44 -3.58 8.89
N THR A 29 9.05 -3.93 10.11
CA THR A 29 7.68 -4.35 10.43
C THR A 29 6.67 -3.26 10.04
N ALA A 30 6.93 -2.00 10.37
CA ALA A 30 6.06 -0.88 10.01
C ALA A 30 5.95 -0.72 8.48
N ALA A 31 7.08 -0.72 7.78
CA ALA A 31 7.12 -0.55 6.33
C ALA A 31 6.40 -1.71 5.60
N THR A 32 6.69 -2.96 5.94
CA THR A 32 6.05 -4.13 5.32
C THR A 32 4.57 -4.25 5.68
N GLY A 33 4.18 -3.80 6.89
CA GLY A 33 2.77 -3.73 7.27
C GLY A 33 1.99 -2.69 6.48
N MET A 34 2.59 -1.53 6.20
CA MET A 34 1.98 -0.52 5.33
C MET A 34 1.96 -0.95 3.86
N ASP A 35 2.91 -1.76 3.43
CA ASP A 35 2.88 -2.41 2.13
C ASP A 35 1.67 -3.35 2.00
N ALA A 36 1.47 -4.21 3.00
CA ALA A 36 0.29 -5.06 3.07
C ALA A 36 -1.02 -4.23 3.07
N PHE A 37 -1.01 -3.05 3.73
CA PHE A 37 -2.16 -2.13 3.69
C PHE A 37 -2.37 -1.57 2.29
N ALA A 38 -1.31 -1.16 1.58
CA ALA A 38 -1.37 -0.68 0.20
C ALA A 38 -1.94 -1.73 -0.76
N HIS A 39 -1.51 -2.99 -0.64
CA HIS A 39 -2.05 -4.10 -1.44
C HIS A 39 -3.56 -4.24 -1.28
N ASN A 40 -4.06 -4.28 -0.04
CA ASN A 40 -5.48 -4.40 0.24
C ASN A 40 -6.26 -3.16 -0.22
N LEU A 41 -5.73 -1.96 0.03
CA LEU A 41 -6.37 -0.70 -0.31
C LEU A 41 -6.49 -0.52 -1.83
N GLU A 42 -5.42 -0.72 -2.58
CA GLU A 42 -5.46 -0.60 -4.04
C GLU A 42 -6.34 -1.67 -4.67
N ALA A 43 -6.26 -2.92 -4.20
CA ALA A 43 -7.15 -3.98 -4.66
C ALA A 43 -8.63 -3.64 -4.46
N PHE A 44 -8.99 -3.07 -3.31
CA PHE A 44 -10.36 -2.63 -3.06
C PHE A 44 -10.77 -1.46 -3.96
N CYS A 45 -9.86 -0.50 -4.16
CA CYS A 45 -10.10 0.69 -4.99
C CYS A 45 -10.04 0.40 -6.49
N ALA A 46 -9.34 -0.64 -6.93
CA ALA A 46 -9.23 -1.01 -8.33
C ALA A 46 -10.61 -1.15 -9.01
N PRO A 47 -10.73 -0.83 -10.31
CA PRO A 47 -11.98 -0.98 -11.05
C PRO A 47 -12.38 -2.45 -11.20
N GLY A 48 -13.63 -2.67 -11.60
CA GLY A 48 -14.16 -4.00 -11.82
C GLY A 48 -14.94 -4.58 -10.64
N PHE A 49 -15.78 -5.54 -10.93
CA PHE A 49 -16.64 -6.22 -9.96
C PHE A 49 -15.98 -7.53 -9.50
N HIS A 50 -15.49 -7.55 -8.27
CA HIS A 50 -14.88 -8.74 -7.68
C HIS A 50 -15.15 -8.81 -6.16
N PRO A 51 -16.37 -9.16 -5.73
CA PRO A 51 -16.79 -9.08 -4.33
C PRO A 51 -15.97 -9.96 -3.39
N MET A 52 -15.39 -11.08 -3.85
CA MET A 52 -14.50 -11.88 -3.03
C MET A 52 -13.20 -11.14 -2.71
N ALA A 53 -12.55 -10.53 -3.72
CA ALA A 53 -11.36 -9.73 -3.51
C ALA A 53 -11.66 -8.52 -2.62
N ASP A 54 -12.81 -7.87 -2.81
CA ASP A 54 -13.23 -6.74 -2.00
C ASP A 54 -13.43 -7.12 -0.53
N GLY A 55 -14.05 -8.27 -0.25
CA GLY A 55 -14.24 -8.78 1.12
C GLY A 55 -12.92 -9.15 1.78
N ILE A 56 -12.01 -9.82 1.04
CA ILE A 56 -10.67 -10.16 1.52
C ILE A 56 -9.88 -8.89 1.84
N ALA A 57 -9.90 -7.89 0.95
CA ALA A 57 -9.18 -6.64 1.11
C ALA A 57 -9.66 -5.84 2.34
N LEU A 58 -10.98 -5.77 2.58
CA LEU A 58 -11.54 -5.09 3.75
C LEU A 58 -11.04 -5.73 5.05
N GLU A 59 -11.12 -7.05 5.15
CA GLU A 59 -10.66 -7.76 6.35
C GLU A 59 -9.14 -7.66 6.51
N GLY A 60 -8.36 -7.70 5.41
CA GLY A 60 -6.92 -7.49 5.46
C GLY A 60 -6.58 -6.11 6.03
N MET A 61 -7.25 -5.04 5.60
CA MET A 61 -7.07 -3.69 6.15
C MET A 61 -7.45 -3.61 7.63
N ARG A 62 -8.52 -4.30 8.07
CA ARG A 62 -8.94 -4.34 9.48
C ARG A 62 -7.85 -5.00 10.35
N LEU A 63 -7.34 -6.15 9.94
CA LEU A 63 -6.26 -6.82 10.66
C LEU A 63 -5.02 -5.93 10.79
N ILE A 64 -4.65 -5.21 9.75
CA ILE A 64 -3.50 -4.30 9.81
C ILE A 64 -3.76 -3.14 10.77
N LYS A 65 -4.94 -2.52 10.69
CA LYS A 65 -5.34 -1.46 11.62
C LYS A 65 -5.24 -1.91 13.08
N ASP A 66 -5.72 -3.10 13.37
CA ASP A 66 -5.83 -3.61 14.74
C ASP A 66 -4.49 -4.12 15.29
N TRP A 67 -3.61 -4.66 14.44
CA TRP A 67 -2.44 -5.40 14.89
C TRP A 67 -1.08 -4.80 14.50
N LEU A 68 -0.99 -3.94 13.49
CA LEU A 68 0.32 -3.45 13.03
C LEU A 68 1.06 -2.67 14.12
N PHE A 69 0.36 -1.81 14.86
CA PHE A 69 0.97 -1.03 15.95
C PHE A 69 1.54 -1.94 17.03
N GLU A 70 0.82 -2.98 17.41
CA GLU A 70 1.29 -3.98 18.38
C GLU A 70 2.48 -4.76 17.82
N ALA A 71 2.43 -5.23 16.56
CA ALA A 71 3.54 -5.94 15.93
C ALA A 71 4.82 -5.11 15.83
N VAL A 72 4.70 -3.78 15.70
CA VAL A 72 5.84 -2.85 15.66
C VAL A 72 6.44 -2.63 17.05
N ASN A 73 5.60 -2.41 18.06
CA ASN A 73 6.06 -2.07 19.41
C ASN A 73 6.42 -3.30 20.26
N ASN A 74 5.76 -4.41 20.01
CA ASN A 74 5.99 -5.70 20.68
C ASN A 74 6.22 -6.80 19.64
N GLY A 75 7.38 -6.78 19.01
CA GLY A 75 7.73 -7.70 17.92
C GLY A 75 7.72 -9.19 18.30
N SER A 76 7.71 -9.52 19.59
CA SER A 76 7.61 -10.89 20.10
C SER A 76 6.16 -11.38 20.26
N ASN A 77 5.16 -10.52 20.10
CA ASN A 77 3.76 -10.90 20.15
C ASN A 77 3.40 -11.76 18.92
N ILE A 78 3.25 -13.08 19.16
CA ILE A 78 3.01 -14.06 18.10
C ILE A 78 1.65 -13.84 17.43
N ASP A 79 0.63 -13.44 18.19
CA ASP A 79 -0.70 -13.18 17.64
C ASP A 79 -0.68 -11.98 16.70
N ALA A 80 0.01 -10.90 17.09
CA ALA A 80 0.19 -9.74 16.21
C ALA A 80 0.95 -10.13 14.92
N ARG A 81 2.03 -10.90 15.03
CA ARG A 81 2.77 -11.40 13.86
C ARG A 81 1.92 -12.29 12.96
N MET A 82 1.12 -13.19 13.53
CA MET A 82 0.23 -14.05 12.76
C MET A 82 -0.83 -13.24 12.01
N ASN A 83 -1.47 -12.27 12.68
CA ASN A 83 -2.47 -11.41 12.04
C ASN A 83 -1.85 -10.57 10.92
N MET A 84 -0.61 -10.09 11.07
CA MET A 84 0.08 -9.37 10.00
C MET A 84 0.42 -10.27 8.81
N LEU A 85 0.86 -11.52 9.03
CA LEU A 85 1.09 -12.49 7.95
C LEU A 85 -0.21 -12.83 7.22
N ALA A 86 -1.30 -13.03 7.96
CA ALA A 86 -2.62 -13.28 7.38
C ALA A 86 -3.04 -12.08 6.51
N ALA A 87 -2.95 -10.85 7.02
CA ALA A 87 -3.30 -9.64 6.30
C ALA A 87 -2.47 -9.43 5.02
N ALA A 88 -1.17 -9.73 5.07
CA ALA A 88 -0.29 -9.69 3.90
C ALA A 88 -0.70 -10.74 2.84
N SER A 89 -1.02 -11.97 3.28
CA SER A 89 -1.54 -13.02 2.40
C SER A 89 -2.89 -12.64 1.77
N MET A 90 -3.76 -11.99 2.55
CA MET A 90 -5.04 -11.48 2.05
C MET A 90 -4.83 -10.40 0.98
N GLY A 91 -3.93 -9.45 1.22
CA GLY A 91 -3.57 -8.44 0.23
C GLY A 91 -3.04 -9.05 -1.06
N SER A 92 -2.12 -10.02 -0.96
CA SER A 92 -1.57 -10.74 -2.12
C SER A 92 -2.60 -11.57 -2.88
N THR A 93 -3.68 -11.97 -2.24
CA THR A 93 -4.82 -12.63 -2.89
C THR A 93 -5.75 -11.60 -3.56
N ALA A 94 -6.05 -10.52 -2.85
CA ALA A 94 -6.97 -9.49 -3.32
C ALA A 94 -6.43 -8.69 -4.52
N PHE A 95 -5.13 -8.42 -4.58
CA PHE A 95 -4.53 -7.60 -5.63
C PHE A 95 -4.56 -8.24 -7.04
N GLN A 96 -5.00 -9.50 -7.16
CA GLN A 96 -5.33 -10.07 -8.47
C GLN A 96 -6.44 -9.27 -9.18
N LYS A 97 -7.24 -8.51 -8.44
CA LYS A 97 -8.20 -7.55 -9.01
C LYS A 97 -7.50 -6.35 -9.65
N GLY A 98 -6.35 -5.93 -9.14
CA GLY A 98 -5.50 -4.86 -9.64
C GLY A 98 -4.75 -4.15 -8.51
N LEU A 99 -3.63 -3.55 -8.86
CA LEU A 99 -2.90 -2.55 -8.09
C LEU A 99 -3.05 -1.20 -8.80
N GLY A 100 -2.38 -0.16 -8.33
CA GLY A 100 -2.49 1.17 -8.90
C GLY A 100 -1.24 2.02 -8.75
N ALA A 101 -1.42 3.33 -8.68
CA ALA A 101 -0.35 4.32 -8.68
C ALA A 101 0.58 4.23 -7.47
N ILE A 102 0.12 3.74 -6.31
CA ILE A 102 1.00 3.58 -5.14
C ILE A 102 2.16 2.64 -5.50
N HIS A 103 1.85 1.47 -6.06
CA HIS A 103 2.86 0.49 -6.45
C HIS A 103 3.63 0.93 -7.69
N SER A 104 2.97 1.49 -8.70
CA SER A 104 3.67 1.92 -9.91
C SER A 104 4.65 3.07 -9.70
N LEU A 105 4.42 3.96 -8.73
CA LEU A 105 5.40 4.97 -8.30
C LEU A 105 6.53 4.35 -7.47
N SER A 106 6.22 3.34 -6.67
CA SER A 106 7.21 2.70 -5.78
C SER A 106 8.24 1.87 -6.52
N HIS A 107 7.85 1.10 -7.52
CA HIS A 107 8.75 0.18 -8.21
C HIS A 107 9.98 0.88 -8.84
N PRO A 108 9.83 1.97 -9.63
CA PRO A 108 10.98 2.66 -10.21
C PRO A 108 11.90 3.27 -9.16
N ILE A 109 11.35 3.93 -8.15
CA ILE A 109 12.16 4.58 -7.12
C ILE A 109 12.90 3.56 -6.23
N ASN A 110 12.31 2.38 -6.02
CA ASN A 110 13.01 1.29 -5.33
C ASN A 110 14.18 0.77 -6.18
N ALA A 111 13.96 0.58 -7.48
CA ALA A 111 14.96 0.05 -8.39
C ALA A 111 16.14 1.02 -8.61
N LEU A 112 15.88 2.30 -8.76
CA LEU A 112 16.91 3.31 -9.07
C LEU A 112 17.57 3.91 -7.83
N ASN A 113 16.81 4.07 -6.73
CA ASN A 113 17.25 4.81 -5.54
C ASN A 113 17.37 3.95 -4.30
N ASN A 114 17.13 2.63 -4.40
CA ASN A 114 17.27 1.66 -3.31
C ASN A 114 16.46 2.03 -2.04
N ILE A 115 15.29 2.65 -2.21
CA ILE A 115 14.36 2.93 -1.13
C ILE A 115 13.57 1.65 -0.82
N HIS A 116 13.34 1.35 0.47
CA HIS A 116 12.57 0.18 0.87
C HIS A 116 11.14 0.25 0.31
N HIS A 117 10.68 -0.81 -0.36
CA HIS A 117 9.41 -0.87 -1.10
C HIS A 117 8.20 -0.45 -0.26
N GLY A 118 7.96 -1.11 0.88
CA GLY A 118 6.83 -0.76 1.73
C GLY A 118 6.92 0.64 2.34
N LEU A 119 8.12 1.22 2.47
CA LEU A 119 8.30 2.59 2.90
C LEU A 119 7.83 3.57 1.83
N SER A 120 8.22 3.36 0.57
CA SER A 120 7.77 4.20 -0.54
C SER A 120 6.26 4.09 -0.75
N ASN A 121 5.67 2.89 -0.64
CA ASN A 121 4.22 2.71 -0.67
C ASN A 121 3.52 3.52 0.43
N ALA A 122 4.04 3.49 1.67
CA ALA A 122 3.50 4.29 2.76
C ALA A 122 3.58 5.80 2.49
N ILE A 123 4.65 6.27 1.85
CA ILE A 123 4.84 7.68 1.49
C ILE A 123 3.85 8.09 0.41
N PHE A 124 3.75 7.34 -0.70
CA PHE A 124 2.91 7.71 -1.85
C PHE A 124 1.40 7.62 -1.57
N MET A 125 1.00 6.76 -0.64
CA MET A 125 -0.41 6.42 -0.39
C MET A 125 -1.34 7.63 -0.24
N PRO A 126 -1.10 8.64 0.62
CA PRO A 126 -2.02 9.77 0.77
C PRO A 126 -2.12 10.64 -0.49
N TYR A 127 -1.05 10.78 -1.25
CA TYR A 127 -1.04 11.58 -2.49
C TYR A 127 -1.84 10.89 -3.60
N VAL A 128 -1.66 9.59 -3.76
CA VAL A 128 -2.40 8.78 -4.72
C VAL A 128 -3.88 8.70 -4.37
N LEU A 129 -4.23 8.55 -3.09
CA LEU A 129 -5.63 8.60 -2.66
C LEU A 129 -6.28 9.94 -3.00
N THR A 130 -5.59 11.05 -2.73
CA THR A 130 -6.10 12.39 -3.03
C THR A 130 -6.27 12.58 -4.54
N PHE A 131 -5.34 12.11 -5.35
CA PHE A 131 -5.43 12.13 -6.81
C PHE A 131 -6.63 11.33 -7.32
N ASN A 132 -6.87 10.15 -6.77
CA ASN A 132 -7.95 9.25 -7.19
C ASN A 132 -9.32 9.59 -6.55
N LYS A 133 -9.43 10.63 -5.72
CA LYS A 133 -10.58 10.91 -4.86
C LYS A 133 -11.92 10.79 -5.59
N GLU A 134 -12.07 11.42 -6.74
CA GLU A 134 -13.34 11.44 -7.48
C GLU A 134 -13.88 10.04 -7.80
N MET A 135 -12.97 9.08 -8.04
CA MET A 135 -13.36 7.72 -8.44
C MET A 135 -13.47 6.75 -7.27
N ILE A 136 -12.92 7.10 -6.10
CA ILE A 136 -12.83 6.17 -4.96
C ILE A 136 -13.56 6.65 -3.71
N GLU A 137 -14.14 7.86 -3.68
CA GLU A 137 -14.71 8.45 -2.46
C GLU A 137 -15.74 7.53 -1.80
N GLU A 138 -16.68 6.96 -2.56
CA GLU A 138 -17.66 6.01 -2.03
C GLU A 138 -17.03 4.74 -1.48
N LYS A 139 -15.95 4.25 -2.12
CA LYS A 139 -15.19 3.09 -1.65
C LYS A 139 -14.46 3.41 -0.35
N ILE A 140 -13.88 4.60 -0.23
CA ILE A 140 -13.20 5.06 1.00
C ILE A 140 -14.21 5.19 2.16
N VAL A 141 -15.40 5.74 1.91
CA VAL A 141 -16.48 5.78 2.92
C VAL A 141 -16.86 4.36 3.39
N LYS A 142 -16.91 3.39 2.48
CA LYS A 142 -17.19 2.00 2.82
C LYS A 142 -16.06 1.37 3.65
N ILE A 143 -14.80 1.61 3.28
CA ILE A 143 -13.63 1.21 4.08
C ILE A 143 -13.71 1.82 5.47
N SER A 144 -13.93 3.13 5.57
CA SER A 144 -13.98 3.86 6.83
C SER A 144 -15.01 3.29 7.80
N LYS A 145 -16.20 2.97 7.29
CA LYS A 145 -17.27 2.33 8.08
C LYS A 145 -16.85 0.93 8.55
N TYR A 146 -16.25 0.13 7.66
CA TYR A 146 -15.80 -1.22 8.01
C TYR A 146 -14.67 -1.21 9.04
N LEU A 147 -13.74 -0.26 8.93
CA LEU A 147 -12.65 -0.06 9.86
C LEU A 147 -13.05 0.71 11.13
N GLU A 148 -14.32 1.09 11.29
CA GLU A 148 -14.82 1.85 12.43
C GLU A 148 -14.05 3.16 12.65
N ILE A 149 -13.69 3.85 11.57
CA ILE A 149 -13.05 5.17 11.64
C ILE A 149 -14.11 6.19 12.03
N LYS A 150 -13.80 7.03 13.02
CA LYS A 150 -14.76 7.96 13.61
C LYS A 150 -15.39 8.92 12.60
N ASP A 151 -14.57 9.54 11.75
CA ASP A 151 -15.04 10.34 10.61
C ASP A 151 -14.95 9.47 9.36
N THR A 152 -16.12 9.06 8.85
CA THR A 152 -16.19 8.15 7.69
C THR A 152 -16.09 8.85 6.35
N SER A 153 -15.91 10.18 6.32
CA SER A 153 -15.67 10.93 5.08
C SER A 153 -14.31 10.55 4.45
N PHE A 154 -14.12 10.93 3.19
CA PHE A 154 -12.82 10.77 2.53
C PHE A 154 -11.70 11.49 3.31
N ASN A 155 -11.94 12.72 3.75
CA ASN A 155 -10.96 13.49 4.50
C ASN A 155 -10.69 12.87 5.87
N GLY A 156 -11.72 12.37 6.56
CA GLY A 156 -11.57 11.65 7.82
C GLY A 156 -10.72 10.39 7.70
N PHE A 157 -10.88 9.63 6.61
CA PHE A 157 -10.00 8.50 6.31
C PHE A 157 -8.56 8.94 6.05
N LEU A 158 -8.37 9.99 5.25
CA LEU A 158 -7.05 10.52 4.93
C LEU A 158 -6.31 10.99 6.18
N ASP A 159 -6.98 11.73 7.05
CA ASP A 159 -6.44 12.19 8.34
C ASP A 159 -6.08 11.01 9.25
N TRP A 160 -6.97 10.01 9.33
CA TRP A 160 -6.69 8.79 10.06
C TRP A 160 -5.46 8.05 9.52
N LEU A 161 -5.32 7.93 8.19
CA LEU A 161 -4.18 7.27 7.56
C LEU A 161 -2.86 7.99 7.84
N ILE A 162 -2.86 9.32 7.77
CA ILE A 162 -1.70 10.15 8.08
C ILE A 162 -1.29 9.97 9.55
N ASP A 163 -2.26 10.00 10.47
CA ASP A 163 -2.02 9.78 11.89
C ASP A 163 -1.53 8.35 12.18
N PHE A 164 -2.11 7.36 11.51
CA PHE A 164 -1.69 5.96 11.63
C PHE A 164 -0.24 5.79 11.21
N ARG A 165 0.16 6.33 10.06
CA ARG A 165 1.53 6.35 9.57
C ARG A 165 2.49 7.07 10.54
N LYS A 166 2.07 8.21 11.09
CA LYS A 166 2.84 8.98 12.07
C LYS A 166 3.09 8.18 13.36
N LYS A 167 2.08 7.46 13.86
CA LYS A 167 2.22 6.57 15.04
C LYS A 167 3.20 5.43 14.79
N LEU A 168 3.38 5.01 13.55
CA LEU A 168 4.36 4.01 13.13
C LEU A 168 5.78 4.59 12.91
N ASN A 169 5.98 5.89 13.18
CA ASN A 169 7.24 6.62 12.96
C ASN A 169 7.76 6.51 11.50
N LEU A 170 6.84 6.49 10.54
CA LEU A 170 7.18 6.49 9.12
C LEU A 170 7.29 7.93 8.58
N PRO A 171 8.17 8.19 7.60
CA PRO A 171 8.33 9.48 6.95
C PRO A 171 7.03 9.99 6.34
N ASN A 172 6.86 11.31 6.33
CA ASN A 172 5.66 11.94 5.79
C ASN A 172 5.78 12.23 4.29
N LYS A 173 6.98 12.47 3.81
CA LYS A 173 7.26 12.88 2.44
C LYS A 173 8.53 12.22 1.92
N LEU A 174 8.67 12.21 0.60
CA LEU A 174 9.78 11.54 -0.06
C LEU A 174 11.12 12.24 0.23
N SER A 175 11.14 13.56 0.41
CA SER A 175 12.36 14.31 0.79
C SER A 175 12.88 14.00 2.18
N ASP A 176 12.14 13.25 3.01
CA ASP A 176 12.64 12.75 4.30
C ASP A 176 13.60 11.56 4.13
N VAL A 177 13.62 10.93 2.94
CA VAL A 177 14.40 9.71 2.66
C VAL A 177 15.34 9.83 1.47
N ILE A 178 15.17 10.83 0.59
CA ILE A 178 16.01 11.07 -0.58
C ILE A 178 16.08 12.55 -0.91
N TYR A 179 17.22 13.01 -1.42
CA TYR A 179 17.35 14.39 -1.92
C TYR A 179 16.81 14.51 -3.34
N GLU A 180 16.11 15.63 -3.62
CA GLU A 180 15.53 15.91 -4.95
C GLU A 180 16.56 15.86 -6.08
N LYS A 181 17.79 16.31 -5.84
CA LYS A 181 18.88 16.27 -6.82
C LYS A 181 19.30 14.86 -7.26
N ASP A 182 18.92 13.85 -6.48
CA ASP A 182 19.24 12.44 -6.75
C ASP A 182 18.09 11.73 -7.51
N LEU A 183 17.04 12.48 -7.90
CA LEU A 183 15.89 11.98 -8.62
C LEU A 183 15.89 12.41 -10.10
N ASP A 184 15.85 11.47 -10.99
CA ASP A 184 15.52 11.66 -12.40
C ASP A 184 13.99 11.49 -12.56
N LEU A 185 13.25 12.61 -12.37
CA LEU A 185 11.79 12.59 -12.36
C LEU A 185 11.20 12.18 -13.72
N ASP A 186 11.84 12.53 -14.84
CA ASP A 186 11.35 12.18 -16.16
C ASP A 186 11.45 10.66 -16.35
N ARG A 187 12.60 10.09 -16.07
CA ARG A 187 12.80 8.63 -16.11
C ARG A 187 11.90 7.87 -15.15
N LEU A 188 11.75 8.35 -13.91
CA LEU A 188 10.87 7.73 -12.91
C LEU A 188 9.43 7.73 -13.38
N SER A 189 8.96 8.84 -13.97
CA SER A 189 7.58 9.00 -14.44
C SER A 189 7.27 8.10 -15.63
N GLU A 190 8.20 8.00 -16.60
CA GLU A 190 8.10 7.07 -17.72
C GLU A 190 8.04 5.62 -17.24
N MET A 191 8.93 5.22 -16.33
CA MET A 191 8.95 3.86 -15.78
C MET A 191 7.67 3.55 -15.00
N ALA A 192 7.18 4.49 -14.19
CA ALA A 192 5.95 4.34 -13.41
C ALA A 192 4.73 4.19 -14.33
N LEU A 193 4.65 4.99 -15.40
CA LEU A 193 3.55 4.87 -16.36
C LEU A 193 3.51 3.50 -17.04
N ASN A 194 4.68 2.94 -17.34
CA ASN A 194 4.82 1.64 -18.01
C ASN A 194 4.80 0.44 -17.03
N ASP A 195 4.66 0.70 -15.73
CA ASP A 195 4.58 -0.37 -14.73
C ASP A 195 3.26 -1.15 -14.86
N PRO A 196 3.28 -2.49 -14.75
CA PRO A 196 2.06 -3.31 -14.83
C PRO A 196 0.97 -2.92 -13.83
N SER A 197 1.33 -2.35 -12.67
CA SER A 197 0.37 -1.95 -11.63
C SER A 197 -0.49 -0.76 -12.06
N THR A 198 0.00 0.08 -12.98
CA THR A 198 -0.68 1.29 -13.45
C THR A 198 -2.05 1.00 -14.05
N GLY A 199 -2.19 -0.16 -14.73
CA GLY A 199 -3.44 -0.56 -15.37
C GLY A 199 -4.62 -0.79 -14.42
N GLY A 200 -4.37 -0.99 -13.13
CA GLY A 200 -5.41 -1.15 -12.10
C GLY A 200 -5.77 0.14 -11.36
N ASN A 201 -5.16 1.28 -11.70
CA ASN A 201 -5.51 2.55 -11.05
C ASN A 201 -6.92 3.02 -11.46
N PRO A 202 -7.74 3.54 -10.51
CA PRO A 202 -9.11 4.00 -10.82
C PRO A 202 -9.20 5.10 -11.88
N ILE A 203 -8.23 6.02 -11.89
CA ILE A 203 -8.10 7.08 -12.91
C ILE A 203 -6.97 6.68 -13.86
N LYS A 204 -7.22 6.82 -15.18
CA LYS A 204 -6.17 6.61 -16.16
C LYS A 204 -5.10 7.67 -16.01
N LEU A 205 -3.86 7.24 -15.85
CA LEU A 205 -2.71 8.10 -15.60
C LEU A 205 -1.97 8.45 -16.88
N THR A 206 -1.39 9.65 -16.88
CA THR A 206 -0.41 10.11 -17.87
C THR A 206 0.97 10.21 -17.22
N GLU A 207 2.02 10.35 -18.02
CA GLU A 207 3.38 10.56 -17.53
C GLU A 207 3.47 11.85 -16.68
N ASN A 208 2.75 12.91 -17.10
CA ASN A 208 2.68 14.15 -16.34
C ASN A 208 2.02 13.97 -14.97
N ASP A 209 0.99 13.13 -14.86
CA ASP A 209 0.36 12.82 -13.58
C ASP A 209 1.35 12.09 -12.64
N MET A 210 2.14 11.15 -13.17
CA MET A 210 3.18 10.47 -12.41
C MET A 210 4.22 11.46 -11.90
N LYS A 211 4.65 12.40 -12.75
CA LYS A 211 5.60 13.45 -12.38
C LYS A 211 5.05 14.34 -11.27
N ILE A 212 3.80 14.78 -11.39
CA ILE A 212 3.10 15.58 -10.38
C ILE A 212 3.03 14.81 -9.04
N LEU A 213 2.69 13.53 -9.05
CA LEU A 213 2.61 12.71 -7.85
C LEU A 213 3.98 12.57 -7.15
N TYR A 214 5.06 12.38 -7.90
CA TYR A 214 6.42 12.42 -7.35
C TYR A 214 6.74 13.78 -6.72
N GLN A 215 6.48 14.89 -7.42
CA GLN A 215 6.74 16.24 -6.92
C GLN A 215 5.96 16.56 -5.66
N HIS A 216 4.67 16.23 -5.62
CA HIS A 216 3.84 16.43 -4.43
C HIS A 216 4.31 15.59 -3.25
N SER A 217 4.73 14.35 -3.49
CA SER A 217 5.28 13.49 -2.44
C SER A 217 6.64 13.99 -1.92
N MET A 218 7.44 14.66 -2.76
CA MET A 218 8.67 15.34 -2.34
C MET A 218 8.39 16.53 -1.41
N LEU A 219 7.42 17.34 -1.77
CA LEU A 219 7.09 18.57 -1.03
C LEU A 219 6.28 18.32 0.23
N GLY A 220 5.56 17.20 0.31
CA GLY A 220 4.62 16.94 1.39
C GLY A 220 3.28 17.65 1.21
N CYS A 221 2.98 18.14 0.00
CA CYS A 221 1.74 18.85 -0.31
C CYS A 221 0.68 17.89 -0.85
N LEU A 222 -0.41 17.70 -0.13
CA LEU A 222 -1.58 17.00 -0.66
C LEU A 222 -2.28 17.89 -1.69
N LEU A 223 -2.66 17.28 -2.82
CA LEU A 223 -3.50 17.93 -3.83
C LEU A 223 -4.90 18.12 -3.25
N TYR A 224 -5.22 19.28 -2.71
CA TYR A 224 -6.61 19.66 -2.50
C TYR A 224 -7.13 20.16 -3.84
N THR A 225 -7.80 19.31 -4.61
CA THR A 225 -8.65 19.78 -5.71
C THR A 225 -9.81 20.52 -5.07
N SER A 226 -9.77 21.84 -5.25
CA SER A 226 -10.87 22.77 -4.89
C SER A 226 -12.10 22.49 -5.74
#